data_346278e18b5c62129889345a0eb5cb0c
#
_entry.id   346278e18b5c62129889345a0eb5cb0c
#
_cell.length_a   1.000
_cell.length_b   1.000
_cell.length_c   1.000
_cell.angle_alpha   90.00
_cell.angle_beta   90.00
_cell.angle_gamma   90.00
#
_symmetry.space_group_name_H-M   'P 1'
#
loop_
_entity.id
_entity.type
_entity.pdbx_description
1 polymer ?
#
loop_
_entity_poly.entity_id
_entity_poly.type
_entity_poly.pdbx_seq_one_letter_code
_entity_poly.pdbx_strand_id
1 'polypeptide(L)'
;MKTTLVWACLLIFTIAAQAVVLPLIFTQGAKPDILLIIVVACGLLTGRERAIGVGFFAGLLQDFASGNIFGLNTLAKMAIGYVAGLAERKVFKESIVLPVLAIILATFLNGAIMQIVLFLLGHKVGFMPIWKEQMVLPLVYNVLFCIPVHRLIYRMTFGDKSQF
;
A
#
# COMPACT_ATOMS: atom_id res chain seq x y z
N MET A 1 3.53 -4.65 22.85
CA MET A 1 3.82 -3.20 22.90
C MET A 1 4.98 -2.79 21.98
N LYS A 2 6.17 -3.40 22.03
CA LYS A 2 7.31 -3.01 21.16
C LYS A 2 6.99 -3.12 19.65
N THR A 3 6.36 -4.20 19.24
CA THR A 3 6.01 -4.43 17.83
C THR A 3 5.00 -3.40 17.28
N THR A 4 3.98 -3.05 18.06
CA THR A 4 2.96 -2.06 17.65
C THR A 4 3.59 -0.66 17.50
N LEU A 5 4.49 -0.30 18.41
CA LEU A 5 5.20 0.98 18.34
C LEU A 5 6.07 1.08 17.08
N VAL A 6 6.78 0.00 16.73
CA VAL A 6 7.61 -0.07 15.52
C VAL A 6 6.76 0.11 14.25
N TRP A 7 5.58 -0.54 14.18
CA TRP A 7 4.66 -0.36 13.06
C TRP A 7 4.12 1.07 12.97
N ALA A 8 3.76 1.66 14.12
CA ALA A 8 3.30 3.05 14.16
C ALA A 8 4.39 4.03 13.68
N CYS A 9 5.62 3.89 14.18
CA CYS A 9 6.76 4.71 13.75
C CYS A 9 7.03 4.54 12.23
N LEU A 10 6.97 3.30 11.72
CA LEU A 10 7.15 3.02 10.29
C LEU A 10 6.11 3.75 9.44
N LEU A 11 4.84 3.67 9.82
CA LEU A 11 3.75 4.32 9.06
C LEU A 11 3.88 5.85 9.10
N ILE A 12 4.17 6.44 10.27
CA ILE A 12 4.36 7.88 10.43
C ILE A 12 5.56 8.36 9.60
N PHE A 13 6.68 7.66 9.69
CA PHE A 13 7.87 7.98 8.89
C PHE A 13 7.58 7.88 7.39
N THR A 14 6.88 6.84 6.97
CA THR A 14 6.54 6.63 5.55
C THR A 14 5.64 7.75 5.02
N ILE A 15 4.60 8.15 5.77
CA ILE A 15 3.72 9.23 5.31
C ILE A 15 4.46 10.56 5.28
N ALA A 16 5.32 10.85 6.25
CA ALA A 16 6.14 12.05 6.24
C ALA A 16 7.07 12.07 5.02
N ALA A 17 7.74 10.95 4.72
CA ALA A 17 8.57 10.81 3.54
C ALA A 17 7.76 10.97 2.24
N GLN A 18 6.56 10.39 2.16
CA GLN A 18 5.67 10.54 1.00
C GLN A 18 5.18 11.99 0.83
N ALA A 19 4.91 12.69 1.91
CA ALA A 19 4.42 14.07 1.85
C ALA A 19 5.52 15.08 1.47
N VAL A 20 6.75 14.85 1.91
CA VAL A 20 7.86 15.81 1.76
C VAL A 20 8.82 15.41 0.62
N VAL A 21 9.29 14.17 0.61
CA VAL A 21 10.36 13.73 -0.29
C VAL A 21 9.84 13.40 -1.69
N LEU A 22 8.71 12.69 -1.79
CA LEU A 22 8.19 12.27 -3.09
C LEU A 22 7.81 13.44 -4.01
N PRO A 23 7.20 14.54 -3.55
CA PRO A 23 6.93 15.69 -4.42
C PRO A 23 8.19 16.34 -4.99
N LEU A 24 9.32 16.25 -4.30
CA LEU A 24 10.60 16.80 -4.77
C LEU A 24 11.23 15.94 -5.89
N ILE A 25 10.99 14.64 -5.87
CA ILE A 25 11.58 13.70 -6.83
C ILE A 25 10.62 13.46 -8.01
N PHE A 26 9.34 13.36 -7.74
CA PHE A 26 8.29 13.02 -8.72
C PHE A 26 7.43 14.24 -9.03
N THR A 27 7.94 15.12 -9.89
CA THR A 27 7.28 16.39 -10.25
C THR A 27 6.09 16.23 -11.21
N GLN A 28 5.94 15.09 -11.86
CA GLN A 28 4.93 14.86 -12.91
C GLN A 28 3.65 14.11 -12.45
N GLY A 29 3.20 14.33 -11.22
CA GLY A 29 1.86 13.90 -10.77
C GLY A 29 1.76 12.49 -10.20
N ALA A 30 2.34 11.46 -10.81
CA ALA A 30 2.26 10.09 -10.30
C ALA A 30 3.35 9.79 -9.26
N LYS A 31 2.94 9.28 -8.10
CA LYS A 31 3.84 8.96 -6.98
C LYS A 31 3.67 7.49 -6.57
N PRO A 32 4.75 6.82 -6.09
CA PRO A 32 4.62 5.51 -5.49
C PRO A 32 3.76 5.57 -4.23
N ASP A 33 2.87 4.61 -4.05
CA ASP A 33 2.12 4.43 -2.81
C ASP A 33 2.83 3.42 -1.89
N ILE A 34 3.83 3.91 -1.16
CA ILE A 34 4.63 3.06 -0.26
C ILE A 34 3.75 2.48 0.86
N LEU A 35 2.73 3.23 1.32
CA LEU A 35 1.79 2.73 2.32
C LEU A 35 1.00 1.53 1.79
N LEU A 36 0.58 1.55 0.52
CA LEU A 36 -0.05 0.41 -0.14
C LEU A 36 0.88 -0.81 -0.15
N ILE A 37 2.16 -0.61 -0.49
CA ILE A 37 3.15 -1.69 -0.51
C ILE A 37 3.34 -2.29 0.90
N ILE A 38 3.39 -1.46 1.94
CA ILE A 38 3.49 -1.91 3.33
C ILE A 38 2.27 -2.74 3.72
N VAL A 39 1.06 -2.31 3.37
CA VAL A 39 -0.19 -3.03 3.67
C VAL A 39 -0.21 -4.40 2.99
N VAL A 40 0.16 -4.45 1.70
CA VAL A 40 0.25 -5.72 0.96
C VAL A 40 1.31 -6.65 1.55
N ALA A 41 2.51 -6.13 1.82
CA ALA A 41 3.58 -6.92 2.43
C ALA A 41 3.18 -7.46 3.82
N CYS A 42 2.53 -6.63 4.64
CA CYS A 42 1.98 -7.04 5.92
C CYS A 42 0.95 -8.18 5.73
N GLY A 43 0.02 -8.04 4.79
CA GLY A 43 -0.99 -9.05 4.49
C GLY A 43 -0.37 -10.39 4.12
N LEU A 44 0.57 -10.39 3.19
CA LEU A 44 1.26 -11.60 2.72
C LEU A 44 2.07 -12.29 3.83
N LEU A 45 2.66 -11.52 4.75
CA LEU A 45 3.59 -12.03 5.76
C LEU A 45 2.93 -12.35 7.11
N THR A 46 1.87 -11.63 7.49
CA THR A 46 1.30 -11.70 8.84
C THR A 46 -0.21 -11.97 8.90
N GLY A 47 -0.83 -12.09 7.73
CA GLY A 47 -2.24 -12.44 7.58
C GLY A 47 -3.20 -11.26 7.63
N ARG A 48 -4.47 -11.59 7.39
CA ARG A 48 -5.53 -10.61 7.13
C ARG A 48 -5.82 -9.69 8.33
N GLU A 49 -5.82 -10.21 9.55
CA GLU A 49 -6.23 -9.43 10.72
C GLU A 49 -5.27 -8.26 10.97
N ARG A 50 -3.96 -8.53 10.91
CA ARG A 50 -2.94 -7.48 11.06
C ARG A 50 -2.93 -6.53 9.87
N ALA A 51 -3.10 -7.06 8.66
CA ALA A 51 -3.10 -6.25 7.44
C ALA A 51 -4.29 -5.27 7.38
N ILE A 52 -5.48 -5.67 7.85
CA ILE A 52 -6.63 -4.76 7.98
C ILE A 52 -6.29 -3.63 8.95
N GLY A 53 -5.72 -3.96 10.12
CA GLY A 53 -5.32 -2.95 11.10
C GLY A 53 -4.27 -1.98 10.54
N VAL A 54 -3.22 -2.50 9.92
CA VAL A 54 -2.19 -1.67 9.25
C VAL A 54 -2.81 -0.85 8.12
N GLY A 55 -3.70 -1.44 7.32
CA GLY A 55 -4.44 -0.77 6.24
C GLY A 55 -5.31 0.38 6.75
N PHE A 56 -5.99 0.18 7.88
CA PHE A 56 -6.79 1.22 8.53
C PHE A 56 -5.91 2.42 8.90
N PHE A 57 -4.84 2.21 9.66
CA PHE A 57 -3.96 3.31 10.09
C PHE A 57 -3.21 3.95 8.92
N ALA A 58 -2.72 3.15 7.97
CA ALA A 58 -2.05 3.65 6.78
C ALA A 58 -2.98 4.52 5.92
N GLY A 59 -4.21 4.05 5.69
CA GLY A 59 -5.21 4.79 4.94
C GLY A 59 -5.65 6.07 5.66
N LEU A 60 -5.87 5.98 6.97
CA LEU A 60 -6.24 7.14 7.79
C LEU A 60 -5.17 8.24 7.75
N LEU A 61 -3.90 7.88 7.91
CA LEU A 61 -2.79 8.82 7.79
C LEU A 61 -2.74 9.45 6.39
N GLN A 62 -3.01 8.67 5.35
CA GLN A 62 -3.04 9.17 3.98
C GLN A 62 -4.24 10.08 3.72
N ASP A 63 -5.41 9.77 4.28
CA ASP A 63 -6.58 10.65 4.19
C ASP A 63 -6.34 12.01 4.84
N PHE A 64 -5.68 12.04 6.00
CA PHE A 64 -5.26 13.29 6.65
C PHE A 64 -4.24 14.08 5.81
N ALA A 65 -3.29 13.40 5.19
CA ALA A 65 -2.23 14.05 4.43
C ALA A 65 -2.69 14.53 3.04
N SER A 66 -3.65 13.84 2.41
CA SER A 66 -4.10 14.17 1.06
C SER A 66 -5.12 15.29 1.00
N GLY A 67 -5.86 15.55 2.09
CA GLY A 67 -6.92 16.54 2.14
C GLY A 67 -8.11 16.25 1.19
N ASN A 68 -8.15 15.07 0.61
CA ASN A 68 -9.23 14.61 -0.28
C ASN A 68 -10.44 14.11 0.53
N ILE A 69 -11.25 13.24 -0.07
CA ILE A 69 -12.41 12.64 0.58
C ILE A 69 -11.93 11.75 1.73
N PHE A 70 -12.25 12.14 2.95
CA PHE A 70 -11.84 11.43 4.15
C PHE A 70 -12.46 10.03 4.21
N GLY A 71 -11.64 9.03 4.51
CA GLY A 71 -12.04 7.63 4.59
C GLY A 71 -11.85 6.83 3.29
N LEU A 72 -11.58 7.47 2.17
CA LEU A 72 -11.43 6.81 0.87
C LEU A 72 -10.19 5.91 0.83
N ASN A 73 -9.03 6.44 1.21
CA ASN A 73 -7.80 5.65 1.31
C ASN A 73 -7.87 4.61 2.44
N THR A 74 -8.54 4.95 3.55
CA THR A 74 -8.78 4.03 4.65
C THR A 74 -9.54 2.80 4.19
N LEU A 75 -10.69 2.99 3.53
CA LEU A 75 -11.51 1.90 3.02
C LEU A 75 -10.75 1.03 2.01
N ALA A 76 -10.09 1.69 1.05
CA ALA A 76 -9.33 0.99 0.01
C ALA A 76 -8.20 0.14 0.61
N LYS A 77 -7.39 0.69 1.52
CA LYS A 77 -6.26 -0.04 2.12
C LYS A 77 -6.70 -1.15 3.07
N MET A 78 -7.82 -0.99 3.78
CA MET A 78 -8.40 -2.08 4.57
C MET A 78 -8.85 -3.25 3.68
N ALA A 79 -9.56 -2.96 2.59
CA ALA A 79 -10.01 -3.99 1.65
C ALA A 79 -8.80 -4.72 1.00
N ILE A 80 -7.78 -3.98 0.60
CA ILE A 80 -6.55 -4.55 0.02
C ILE A 80 -5.79 -5.38 1.06
N GLY A 81 -5.68 -4.90 2.29
CA GLY A 81 -5.06 -5.64 3.39
C GLY A 81 -5.77 -6.97 3.66
N TYR A 82 -7.09 -6.97 3.62
CA TYR A 82 -7.88 -8.18 3.72
C TYR A 82 -7.58 -9.17 2.58
N VAL A 83 -7.64 -8.71 1.32
CA VAL A 83 -7.40 -9.55 0.13
C VAL A 83 -5.96 -10.09 0.13
N ALA A 84 -4.96 -9.25 0.39
CA ALA A 84 -3.56 -9.68 0.47
C ALA A 84 -3.35 -10.70 1.60
N GLY A 85 -4.02 -10.52 2.73
CA GLY A 85 -3.95 -11.43 3.87
C GLY A 85 -4.59 -12.80 3.63
N LEU A 86 -5.50 -12.95 2.67
CA LEU A 86 -6.04 -14.25 2.26
C LEU A 86 -4.98 -15.13 1.57
N ALA A 87 -3.95 -14.51 1.01
CA ALA A 87 -2.87 -15.21 0.34
C ALA A 87 -1.72 -15.64 1.28
N GLU A 88 -1.75 -15.32 2.58
CA GLU A 88 -0.70 -15.58 3.56
C GLU A 88 -0.19 -17.03 3.54
N ARG A 89 -1.09 -18.02 3.48
CA ARG A 89 -0.74 -19.43 3.52
C ARG A 89 -0.19 -19.99 2.20
N LYS A 90 -0.37 -19.26 1.10
CA LYS A 90 0.05 -19.64 -0.25
C LYS A 90 1.43 -19.08 -0.62
N VAL A 91 1.96 -18.20 0.23
CA VAL A 91 3.21 -17.50 -0.03
C VAL A 91 4.37 -18.36 0.47
N PHE A 92 5.18 -18.88 -0.45
CA PHE A 92 6.55 -19.25 -0.12
C PHE A 92 7.28 -17.97 0.28
N LYS A 93 7.67 -17.86 1.54
CA LYS A 93 8.25 -16.65 2.17
C LYS A 93 9.50 -16.12 1.45
N GLU A 94 10.11 -16.93 0.59
CA GLU A 94 11.31 -16.62 -0.17
C GLU A 94 11.02 -16.19 -1.64
N SER A 95 9.80 -16.33 -2.12
CA SER A 95 9.46 -16.00 -3.50
C SER A 95 9.29 -14.48 -3.69
N ILE A 96 10.06 -13.88 -4.59
CA ILE A 96 9.92 -12.47 -4.99
C ILE A 96 8.75 -12.27 -5.96
N VAL A 97 8.38 -13.29 -6.69
CA VAL A 97 7.35 -13.21 -7.74
C VAL A 97 5.97 -12.88 -7.14
N LEU A 98 5.65 -13.51 -6.02
CA LEU A 98 4.32 -13.36 -5.42
C LEU A 98 4.06 -11.97 -4.84
N PRO A 99 4.98 -11.32 -4.10
CA PRO A 99 4.82 -9.91 -3.71
C PRO A 99 4.62 -8.97 -4.89
N VAL A 100 5.35 -9.21 -6.00
CA VAL A 100 5.20 -8.39 -7.22
C VAL A 100 3.81 -8.56 -7.85
N LEU A 101 3.33 -9.78 -8.00
CA LEU A 101 1.97 -10.06 -8.50
C LEU A 101 0.91 -9.46 -7.57
N ALA A 102 1.10 -9.59 -6.26
CA ALA A 102 0.18 -9.03 -5.27
C ALA A 102 0.12 -7.49 -5.33
N ILE A 103 1.26 -6.80 -5.52
CA ILE A 103 1.26 -5.34 -5.62
C ILE A 103 0.65 -4.85 -6.94
N ILE A 104 0.83 -5.58 -8.04
CA ILE A 104 0.16 -5.29 -9.30
C ILE A 104 -1.35 -5.35 -9.10
N LEU A 105 -1.85 -6.45 -8.55
CA LEU A 105 -3.27 -6.63 -8.29
C LEU A 105 -3.81 -5.60 -7.30
N ALA A 106 -3.07 -5.32 -6.23
CA ALA A 106 -3.43 -4.33 -5.22
C ALA A 106 -3.52 -2.91 -5.81
N THR A 107 -2.62 -2.53 -6.70
CA THR A 107 -2.64 -1.22 -7.36
C THR A 107 -3.87 -1.08 -8.24
N PHE A 108 -4.24 -2.12 -9.01
CA PHE A 108 -5.48 -2.13 -9.79
C PHE A 108 -6.72 -2.06 -8.90
N LEU A 109 -6.75 -2.84 -7.82
CA LEU A 109 -7.85 -2.85 -6.84
C LEU A 109 -7.99 -1.47 -6.17
N ASN A 110 -6.89 -0.84 -5.78
CA ASN A 110 -6.89 0.49 -5.19
C ASN A 110 -7.51 1.53 -6.13
N GLY A 111 -7.06 1.56 -7.39
CA GLY A 111 -7.61 2.44 -8.41
C GLY A 111 -9.10 2.18 -8.68
N ALA A 112 -9.50 0.90 -8.76
CA ALA A 112 -10.88 0.52 -8.99
C ALA A 112 -11.79 0.94 -7.82
N ILE A 113 -11.38 0.70 -6.57
CA ILE A 113 -12.14 1.11 -5.37
C ILE A 113 -12.29 2.63 -5.35
N MET A 114 -11.21 3.36 -5.57
CA MET A 114 -11.24 4.82 -5.63
C MET A 114 -12.20 5.33 -6.70
N GLN A 115 -12.13 4.77 -7.91
CA GLN A 115 -12.99 5.17 -9.03
C GLN A 115 -14.47 4.89 -8.73
N ILE A 116 -14.79 3.71 -8.18
CA ILE A 116 -16.16 3.33 -7.83
C ILE A 116 -16.72 4.28 -6.76
N VAL A 117 -15.96 4.56 -5.72
CA VAL A 117 -16.42 5.45 -4.64
C VAL A 117 -16.61 6.86 -5.14
N LEU A 118 -15.69 7.41 -5.94
CA LEU A 118 -15.83 8.73 -6.54
C LEU A 118 -17.06 8.82 -7.45
N PHE A 119 -17.33 7.78 -8.24
CA PHE A 119 -18.51 7.69 -9.08
C PHE A 119 -19.81 7.68 -8.25
N LEU A 120 -19.85 6.89 -7.17
CA LEU A 120 -21.01 6.84 -6.25
C LEU A 120 -21.26 8.16 -5.53
N LEU A 121 -20.21 8.95 -5.29
CA LEU A 121 -20.31 10.30 -4.72
C LEU A 121 -20.71 11.37 -5.74
N GLY A 122 -20.98 10.98 -6.98
CA GLY A 122 -21.44 11.88 -8.03
C GLY A 122 -20.35 12.72 -8.70
N HIS A 123 -19.07 12.42 -8.45
CA HIS A 123 -17.98 13.10 -9.11
C HIS A 123 -17.91 12.65 -10.58
N LYS A 124 -18.09 13.59 -11.51
CA LYS A 124 -17.91 13.35 -12.95
C LYS A 124 -16.40 13.28 -13.27
N VAL A 125 -15.80 12.16 -12.98
CA VAL A 125 -14.37 11.97 -13.21
C VAL A 125 -14.20 11.25 -14.55
N GLY A 126 -13.49 11.87 -15.50
CA GLY A 126 -13.22 11.27 -16.81
C GLY A 126 -12.43 9.97 -16.65
N PHE A 127 -12.92 8.88 -17.23
CA PHE A 127 -12.35 7.54 -17.07
C PHE A 127 -10.91 7.43 -17.59
N MET A 128 -10.60 8.05 -18.73
CA MET A 128 -9.33 7.93 -19.45
C MET A 128 -8.11 8.59 -18.75
N PRO A 129 -8.16 9.86 -18.31
CA PRO A 129 -6.99 10.49 -17.69
C PRO A 129 -6.63 9.85 -16.33
N ILE A 130 -7.62 9.41 -15.56
CA ILE A 130 -7.41 8.79 -14.26
C ILE A 130 -6.72 7.43 -14.37
N TRP A 131 -7.07 6.64 -15.38
CA TRP A 131 -6.44 5.35 -15.62
C TRP A 131 -4.93 5.48 -15.82
N LYS A 132 -4.50 6.44 -16.61
CA LYS A 132 -3.09 6.65 -16.90
C LYS A 132 -2.32 7.19 -15.70
N GLU A 133 -2.85 8.20 -15.03
CA GLU A 133 -2.15 8.89 -13.94
C GLU A 133 -2.26 8.16 -12.59
N GLN A 134 -3.38 7.51 -12.32
CA GLN A 134 -3.60 6.85 -11.03
C GLN A 134 -3.35 5.34 -11.03
N MET A 135 -3.23 4.70 -12.19
CA MET A 135 -2.99 3.27 -12.27
C MET A 135 -1.67 2.92 -12.94
N VAL A 136 -1.39 3.39 -14.15
CA VAL A 136 -0.24 2.92 -14.93
C VAL A 136 1.08 3.43 -14.35
N LEU A 137 1.17 4.73 -14.10
CA LEU A 137 2.40 5.32 -13.56
C LEU A 137 2.69 4.88 -12.11
N PRO A 138 1.72 4.91 -11.18
CA PRO A 138 1.93 4.36 -9.83
C PRO A 138 2.27 2.87 -9.85
N LEU A 139 1.75 2.08 -10.80
CA LEU A 139 2.05 0.66 -10.92
C LEU A 139 3.55 0.41 -11.11
N VAL A 140 4.16 1.14 -12.05
CA VAL A 140 5.61 1.00 -12.32
C VAL A 140 6.42 1.31 -11.06
N TYR A 141 6.09 2.40 -10.38
CA TYR A 141 6.78 2.78 -9.15
C TYR A 141 6.51 1.80 -8.00
N ASN A 142 5.28 1.35 -7.83
CA ASN A 142 4.92 0.39 -6.80
C ASN A 142 5.65 -0.95 -6.98
N VAL A 143 5.79 -1.43 -8.21
CA VAL A 143 6.57 -2.65 -8.53
C VAL A 143 8.05 -2.45 -8.22
N LEU A 144 8.62 -1.30 -8.59
CA LEU A 144 10.03 -0.98 -8.32
C LEU A 144 10.33 -0.95 -6.81
N PHE A 145 9.47 -0.29 -6.03
CA PHE A 145 9.62 -0.18 -4.58
C PHE A 145 9.13 -1.42 -3.81
N CYS A 146 8.41 -2.33 -4.47
CA CYS A 146 7.88 -3.54 -3.83
C CYS A 146 8.99 -4.39 -3.20
N ILE A 147 10.07 -4.65 -3.93
CA ILE A 147 11.14 -5.57 -3.47
C ILE A 147 11.84 -5.03 -2.22
N PRO A 148 12.38 -3.79 -2.20
CA PRO A 148 13.06 -3.28 -1.02
C PRO A 148 12.13 -3.14 0.19
N VAL A 149 10.89 -2.68 -0.02
CA VAL A 149 9.92 -2.54 1.08
C VAL A 149 9.51 -3.90 1.62
N HIS A 150 9.20 -4.87 0.75
CA HIS A 150 8.84 -6.23 1.18
C HIS A 150 9.97 -6.88 1.99
N ARG A 151 11.23 -6.76 1.56
CA ARG A 151 12.39 -7.26 2.31
C ARG A 151 12.55 -6.59 3.67
N LEU A 152 12.33 -5.28 3.73
CA LEU A 152 12.35 -4.53 4.99
C LEU A 152 11.29 -5.07 5.97
N ILE A 153 10.04 -5.19 5.50
CA ILE A 153 8.93 -5.71 6.31
C ILE A 153 9.19 -7.16 6.75
N TYR A 154 9.73 -7.98 5.85
CA TYR A 154 10.11 -9.37 6.17
C TYR A 154 11.12 -9.41 7.33
N ARG A 155 12.20 -8.63 7.25
CA ARG A 155 13.21 -8.52 8.31
C ARG A 155 12.62 -8.01 9.63
N MET A 156 11.75 -7.02 9.59
CA MET A 156 11.08 -6.49 10.78
C MET A 156 10.14 -7.51 11.43
N THR A 157 9.51 -8.37 10.63
CA THR A 157 8.51 -9.33 11.11
C THR A 157 9.15 -10.62 11.65
N PHE A 158 10.19 -11.12 10.98
CA PHE A 158 10.79 -12.44 11.28
C PHE A 158 12.21 -12.34 11.88
N GLY A 159 12.79 -11.13 11.93
CA GLY A 159 14.16 -10.92 12.37
C GLY A 159 15.19 -11.49 11.39
N ASP A 160 16.46 -11.43 11.77
CA ASP A 160 17.59 -11.88 10.94
C ASP A 160 17.75 -13.43 10.94
N LYS A 161 16.65 -14.17 10.96
CA LYS A 161 16.63 -15.64 10.89
C LYS A 161 16.77 -16.17 9.47
N SER A 162 17.25 -15.39 8.53
CA SER A 162 17.57 -15.84 7.17
C SER A 162 19.08 -16.02 6.98
N GLN A 163 19.73 -16.67 7.93
CA GLN A 163 20.97 -17.40 7.66
C GLN A 163 20.61 -18.88 7.81
N PHE A 164 20.09 -19.44 6.72
CA PHE A 164 20.31 -20.81 6.26
C PHE A 164 19.49 -21.03 5.00
#